data_b70499e6f6c925eb8f3b950b737dcfd4
#
_entry.id   b70499e6f6c925eb8f3b950b737dcfd4
#
_cell.length_a   1.000
_cell.length_b   1.000
_cell.length_c   1.000
_cell.angle_alpha   90.00
_cell.angle_beta   90.00
_cell.angle_gamma   90.00
#
_symmetry.space_group_name_H-M   'P 1'
#
loop_
_entity.id
_entity.type
_entity.pdbx_description
1 polymer ?
#
loop_
_entity_poly.entity_id
_entity_poly.type
_entity_poly.pdbx_seq_one_letter_code
_entity_poly.pdbx_strand_id
1 'polypeptide(L)'
;MPTIEKLLGKIASIHFGLGGYQDAQLGLSISLEGKGWATNTFIGIWDYSYIPSPTEFHKWTEEDRTNKLIEVNRKISELLKQANVSSIDKLKNIPIEATFECSTLKDWRILTEVL
;
A
#
# COMPACT_ATOMS: atom_id res chain seq x y z
N MET A 1 -16.70 -17.92 -14.18
CA MET A 1 -15.54 -17.10 -14.59
C MET A 1 -15.45 -15.88 -13.70
N PRO A 2 -14.29 -15.59 -13.13
CA PRO A 2 -14.14 -14.36 -12.39
C PRO A 2 -14.28 -13.15 -13.32
N THR A 3 -14.95 -12.12 -12.81
CA THR A 3 -15.11 -10.86 -13.54
C THR A 3 -13.96 -9.94 -13.18
N ILE A 4 -13.21 -9.52 -14.17
CA ILE A 4 -12.09 -8.59 -14.00
C ILE A 4 -12.50 -7.25 -14.58
N GLU A 5 -12.37 -6.19 -13.77
CA GLU A 5 -12.63 -4.82 -14.17
C GLU A 5 -11.41 -3.95 -13.92
N LYS A 6 -11.13 -3.07 -14.87
CA LYS A 6 -10.09 -2.05 -14.70
C LYS A 6 -10.76 -0.69 -14.64
N LEU A 7 -10.57 0.00 -13.53
CA LEU A 7 -11.23 1.27 -13.26
C LEU A 7 -10.20 2.38 -13.07
N LEU A 8 -10.50 3.53 -13.65
CA LEU A 8 -9.65 4.71 -13.50
C LEU A 8 -9.98 5.44 -12.21
N GLY A 9 -8.97 5.97 -11.58
CA GLY A 9 -9.12 6.72 -10.34
C GLY A 9 -7.87 7.52 -10.04
N LYS A 10 -7.70 7.82 -8.77
CA LYS A 10 -6.55 8.59 -8.28
C LYS A 10 -6.16 8.13 -6.90
N ILE A 11 -4.95 8.49 -6.48
CA ILE A 11 -4.55 8.35 -5.09
C ILE A 11 -5.25 9.44 -4.30
N ALA A 12 -6.20 9.04 -3.45
CA ALA A 12 -6.96 9.98 -2.63
C ALA A 12 -6.13 10.49 -1.46
N SER A 13 -5.37 9.60 -0.84
CA SER A 13 -4.47 9.96 0.25
C SER A 13 -3.38 8.91 0.36
N ILE A 14 -2.26 9.31 0.95
CA ILE A 14 -1.14 8.42 1.23
C ILE A 14 -0.53 8.85 2.54
N HIS A 15 -0.18 7.87 3.37
CA HIS A 15 0.31 8.13 4.71
C HIS A 15 1.33 7.05 5.10
N PHE A 16 2.43 7.46 5.68
CA PHE A 16 3.39 6.55 6.30
C PHE A 16 3.41 6.81 7.80
N GLY A 17 3.03 5.81 8.57
CA GLY A 17 2.93 5.96 10.02
C GLY A 17 2.37 4.71 10.67
N LEU A 18 1.86 4.86 11.89
CA LEU A 18 1.28 3.75 12.63
C LEU A 18 -0.11 3.42 12.08
N GLY A 19 -0.37 2.14 11.95
CA GLY A 19 -1.64 1.63 11.44
C GLY A 19 -1.75 0.14 11.69
N GLY A 20 -2.62 -0.52 10.90
CA GLY A 20 -2.89 -1.94 11.07
C GLY A 20 -3.67 -2.23 12.34
N TYR A 21 -3.58 -3.48 12.81
CA TYR A 21 -4.33 -3.92 13.98
C TYR A 21 -3.85 -3.19 15.24
N GLN A 22 -4.75 -2.44 15.88
CA GLN A 22 -4.49 -1.66 17.09
C GLN A 22 -3.29 -0.70 16.96
N ASP A 23 -3.05 -0.17 15.75
CA ASP A 23 -1.93 0.71 15.45
C ASP A 23 -0.57 0.14 15.85
N ALA A 24 -0.45 -1.19 15.81
CA ALA A 24 0.78 -1.89 16.20
C ALA A 24 1.79 -2.02 15.06
N GLN A 25 1.44 -1.58 13.85
CA GLN A 25 2.29 -1.68 12.68
C GLN A 25 2.68 -0.31 12.17
N LEU A 26 3.93 -0.19 11.75
CA LEU A 26 4.43 0.98 11.03
C LEU A 26 4.39 0.67 9.55
N GLY A 27 3.76 1.50 8.75
CA GLY A 27 3.66 1.19 7.35
C GLY A 27 3.04 2.26 6.48
N LEU A 28 2.82 1.88 5.23
CA LEU A 28 2.32 2.73 4.17
C LEU A 28 0.84 2.44 3.93
N SER A 29 0.01 3.45 4.18
CA SER A 29 -1.43 3.40 3.89
C SER A 29 -1.70 4.19 2.62
N ILE A 30 -2.41 3.60 1.68
CA ILE A 30 -2.76 4.27 0.43
C ILE A 30 -4.26 4.10 0.21
N SER A 31 -4.96 5.23 0.07
CA SER A 31 -6.37 5.24 -0.28
C SER A 31 -6.50 5.59 -1.75
N LEU A 32 -7.26 4.77 -2.47
CA LEU A 32 -7.55 4.96 -3.89
C LEU A 32 -9.02 5.27 -4.05
N GLU A 33 -9.36 6.15 -4.99
CA GLU A 33 -10.75 6.43 -5.28
C GLU A 33 -10.96 6.71 -6.75
N GLY A 34 -12.17 6.47 -7.20
CA GLY A 34 -12.62 6.78 -8.54
C GLY A 34 -14.11 7.09 -8.52
N LYS A 35 -14.72 7.12 -9.68
CA LYS A 35 -16.14 7.40 -9.78
C LYS A 35 -16.95 6.22 -9.27
N GLY A 36 -17.59 6.39 -8.12
CA GLY A 36 -18.43 5.36 -7.52
C GLY A 36 -17.70 4.26 -6.77
N TRP A 37 -16.41 4.43 -6.48
CA TRP A 37 -15.66 3.42 -5.73
C TRP A 37 -14.52 4.05 -4.92
N ALA A 38 -14.14 3.37 -3.85
CA ALA A 38 -13.00 3.73 -3.02
C ALA A 38 -12.48 2.48 -2.33
N THR A 39 -11.17 2.43 -2.08
CA THR A 39 -10.56 1.32 -1.37
C THR A 39 -9.25 1.76 -0.71
N ASN A 40 -8.77 0.97 0.24
CA ASN A 40 -7.54 1.24 0.95
C ASN A 40 -6.60 0.04 0.84
N THR A 41 -5.29 0.32 0.82
CA THR A 41 -4.27 -0.71 0.94
C THR A 41 -3.33 -0.33 2.08
N PHE A 42 -2.77 -1.33 2.73
CA PHE A 42 -1.80 -1.12 3.79
C PHE A 42 -0.67 -2.14 3.68
N ILE A 43 0.56 -1.66 3.69
CA ILE A 43 1.75 -2.50 3.74
C ILE A 43 2.54 -2.07 4.97
N GLY A 44 2.60 -2.95 5.98
CA GLY A 44 3.23 -2.56 7.23
C GLY A 44 4.07 -3.65 7.86
N ILE A 45 4.83 -3.23 8.85
CA ILE A 45 5.67 -4.09 9.67
C ILE A 45 5.33 -3.85 11.13
N TRP A 46 5.54 -4.87 11.98
CA TRP A 46 5.39 -4.69 13.41
C TRP A 46 6.34 -3.62 13.89
N ASP A 47 5.84 -2.67 14.68
CA ASP A 47 6.68 -1.63 15.24
C ASP A 47 7.83 -2.25 16.06
N TYR A 48 9.00 -1.62 16.04
CA TYR A 48 10.20 -2.18 16.64
C TYR A 48 10.06 -2.44 18.15
N SER A 49 9.11 -1.78 18.79
CA SER A 49 8.82 -2.01 20.21
C SER A 49 8.19 -3.36 20.50
N TYR A 50 7.68 -4.04 19.48
CA TYR A 50 7.14 -5.37 19.62
C TYR A 50 8.22 -6.40 19.35
N ILE A 51 8.40 -7.32 20.30
CA ILE A 51 9.43 -8.35 20.22
C ILE A 51 8.78 -9.62 19.70
N PRO A 52 9.33 -10.28 18.66
CA PRO A 52 8.77 -11.54 18.18
C PRO A 52 8.84 -12.61 19.28
N SER A 53 7.72 -13.29 19.47
CA SER A 53 7.62 -14.36 20.47
C SER A 53 7.61 -15.71 19.75
N PRO A 54 8.35 -16.70 20.23
CA PRO A 54 8.36 -18.03 19.62
C PRO A 54 7.10 -18.86 19.91
N THR A 55 6.00 -18.22 20.29
CA THR A 55 4.74 -18.92 20.52
C THR A 55 4.05 -19.24 19.19
N GLU A 56 3.14 -20.21 19.21
CA GLU A 56 2.37 -20.58 18.03
C GLU A 56 1.45 -19.48 17.50
N PHE A 57 1.20 -18.45 18.32
CA PHE A 57 0.36 -17.31 17.92
C PHE A 57 1.13 -16.16 17.29
N HIS A 58 2.47 -16.14 17.47
CA HIS A 58 3.33 -15.09 16.94
C HIS A 58 4.44 -15.74 16.11
N LYS A 59 4.13 -16.00 14.84
CA LYS A 59 5.04 -16.75 13.97
C LYS A 59 5.95 -15.87 13.13
N TRP A 60 5.94 -14.56 13.36
CA TRP A 60 6.83 -13.66 12.63
C TRP A 60 8.18 -13.53 13.35
N THR A 61 9.23 -13.25 12.59
CA THR A 61 10.59 -13.13 13.10
C THR A 61 11.15 -11.74 12.78
N GLU A 62 12.30 -11.40 13.35
CA GLU A 62 13.01 -10.18 12.98
C GLU A 62 13.37 -10.17 11.49
N GLU A 63 13.68 -11.34 10.93
CA GLU A 63 13.92 -11.45 9.50
C GLU A 63 12.68 -11.09 8.69
N ASP A 64 11.50 -11.56 9.11
CA ASP A 64 10.23 -11.20 8.48
C ASP A 64 10.01 -9.69 8.53
N ARG A 65 10.29 -9.06 9.66
CA ARG A 65 10.19 -7.62 9.83
C ARG A 65 11.13 -6.89 8.87
N THR A 66 12.36 -7.33 8.76
CA THR A 66 13.35 -6.75 7.86
C THR A 66 12.90 -6.85 6.41
N ASN A 67 12.37 -8.01 6.01
CA ASN A 67 11.88 -8.23 4.65
C ASN A 67 10.70 -7.32 4.33
N LYS A 68 9.79 -7.12 5.28
CA LYS A 68 8.67 -6.18 5.11
C LYS A 68 9.15 -4.73 5.01
N LEU A 69 10.15 -4.36 5.79
CA LEU A 69 10.74 -3.02 5.71
C LEU A 69 11.32 -2.76 4.32
N ILE A 70 12.01 -3.73 3.76
CA ILE A 70 12.55 -3.66 2.40
C ILE A 70 11.41 -3.53 1.40
N GLU A 71 10.35 -4.31 1.55
CA GLU A 71 9.19 -4.26 0.66
C GLU A 71 8.54 -2.86 0.65
N VAL A 72 8.31 -2.29 1.83
CA VAL A 72 7.74 -0.94 1.96
C VAL A 72 8.67 0.09 1.32
N ASN A 73 9.96 -0.01 1.58
CA ASN A 73 10.95 0.90 1.04
C ASN A 73 10.95 0.88 -0.49
N ARG A 74 10.94 -0.32 -1.08
CA ARG A 74 10.88 -0.49 -2.53
C ARG A 74 9.60 0.09 -3.12
N LYS A 75 8.47 -0.14 -2.46
CA LYS A 75 7.18 0.35 -2.94
C LYS A 75 7.16 1.88 -2.97
N ILE A 76 7.63 2.53 -1.92
CA ILE A 76 7.72 3.99 -1.87
C ILE A 76 8.62 4.49 -3.01
N SER A 77 9.80 3.90 -3.16
CA SER A 77 10.73 4.30 -4.21
C SER A 77 10.13 4.18 -5.61
N GLU A 78 9.45 3.06 -5.88
CA GLU A 78 8.78 2.85 -7.17
C GLU A 78 7.73 3.91 -7.45
N LEU A 79 6.88 4.20 -6.47
CA LEU A 79 5.80 5.17 -6.64
C LEU A 79 6.35 6.57 -6.92
N LEU A 80 7.37 6.98 -6.19
CA LEU A 80 7.98 8.29 -6.38
C LEU A 80 8.61 8.43 -7.76
N LYS A 81 9.30 7.39 -8.21
CA LYS A 81 9.94 7.39 -9.53
C LYS A 81 8.92 7.37 -10.66
N GLN A 82 7.88 6.55 -10.54
CA GLN A 82 6.82 6.48 -11.55
C GLN A 82 6.08 7.79 -11.68
N ALA A 83 5.78 8.44 -10.57
CA ALA A 83 5.07 9.72 -10.56
C ALA A 83 6.00 10.91 -10.81
N ASN A 84 7.32 10.69 -10.79
CA ASN A 84 8.33 11.74 -10.94
C ASN A 84 8.16 12.84 -9.88
N VAL A 85 7.99 12.42 -8.63
CA VAL A 85 7.90 13.32 -7.48
C VAL A 85 8.93 12.93 -6.43
N SER A 86 9.23 13.83 -5.50
CA SER A 86 10.30 13.63 -4.54
C SER A 86 9.85 13.17 -3.15
N SER A 87 8.53 13.20 -2.88
CA SER A 87 8.03 12.80 -1.57
C SER A 87 6.59 12.28 -1.66
N ILE A 88 6.19 11.49 -0.66
CA ILE A 88 4.89 10.80 -0.69
C ILE A 88 3.69 11.75 -0.66
N ASP A 89 3.83 12.90 -0.02
CA ASP A 89 2.76 13.89 0.02
C ASP A 89 2.39 14.42 -1.35
N LYS A 90 3.30 14.33 -2.31
CA LYS A 90 3.07 14.77 -3.69
C LYS A 90 2.37 13.72 -4.54
N LEU A 91 2.13 12.54 -3.99
CA LEU A 91 1.42 11.47 -4.70
C LEU A 91 -0.11 11.66 -4.68
N LYS A 92 -0.62 12.54 -3.83
CA LYS A 92 -2.06 12.81 -3.78
C LYS A 92 -2.55 13.31 -5.13
N ASN A 93 -3.68 12.79 -5.59
CA ASN A 93 -4.33 13.12 -6.87
C ASN A 93 -3.61 12.58 -8.11
N ILE A 94 -2.58 11.76 -7.95
CA ILE A 94 -1.92 11.10 -9.08
C ILE A 94 -2.90 10.08 -9.68
N PRO A 95 -3.10 10.10 -11.01
CA PRO A 95 -4.03 9.18 -11.65
C PRO A 95 -3.53 7.74 -11.63
N ILE A 96 -4.45 6.82 -11.39
CA ILE A 96 -4.14 5.39 -11.30
C ILE A 96 -5.19 4.57 -12.05
N GLU A 97 -4.82 3.32 -12.34
CA GLU A 97 -5.74 2.31 -12.82
C GLU A 97 -5.76 1.18 -11.80
N ALA A 98 -6.96 0.85 -11.32
CA ALA A 98 -7.14 -0.23 -10.36
C ALA A 98 -7.78 -1.44 -11.03
N THR A 99 -7.30 -2.63 -10.71
CA THR A 99 -7.81 -3.89 -11.23
C THR A 99 -8.57 -4.60 -10.12
N PHE A 100 -9.86 -4.85 -10.36
CA PHE A 100 -10.72 -5.57 -9.43
C PHE A 100 -11.10 -6.93 -10.01
N GLU A 101 -11.17 -7.91 -9.14
CA GLU A 101 -11.69 -9.23 -9.47
C GLU A 101 -12.79 -9.56 -8.48
N CYS A 102 -14.02 -9.73 -8.97
CA CYS A 102 -15.19 -9.98 -8.12
C CYS A 102 -15.32 -8.93 -7.02
N SER A 103 -15.17 -7.66 -7.36
CA SER A 103 -15.26 -6.49 -6.45
C SER A 103 -14.13 -6.41 -5.41
N THR A 104 -13.09 -7.23 -5.55
CA THR A 104 -11.92 -7.17 -4.67
C THR A 104 -10.74 -6.59 -5.45
N LEU A 105 -10.06 -5.61 -4.84
CA LEU A 105 -8.87 -5.02 -5.45
C LEU A 105 -7.76 -6.08 -5.53
N LYS A 106 -7.27 -6.32 -6.74
CA LYS A 106 -6.16 -7.25 -6.98
C LYS A 106 -4.85 -6.54 -7.22
N ASP A 107 -4.88 -5.41 -7.93
CA ASP A 107 -3.68 -4.67 -8.27
C ASP A 107 -4.06 -3.25 -8.66
N TRP A 108 -3.08 -2.37 -8.70
CA TRP A 108 -3.25 -1.02 -9.19
C TRP A 108 -1.91 -0.49 -9.67
N ARG A 109 -1.95 0.51 -10.54
CA ARG A 109 -0.74 1.12 -11.08
C ARG A 109 -0.93 2.61 -11.33
N ILE A 110 0.15 3.35 -11.26
CA ILE A 110 0.14 4.76 -11.66
C ILE A 110 0.05 4.81 -13.19
N LEU A 111 -0.79 5.71 -13.69
CA LEU A 111 -0.94 5.93 -15.14
C LEU A 111 0.20 6.82 -15.63
N THR A 112 1.40 6.24 -15.75
CA THR A 112 2.59 7.00 -16.16
C THR A 112 2.44 7.59 -17.56
N GLU A 113 1.61 7.00 -18.39
CA GLU A 113 1.38 7.45 -19.77
C GLU A 113 0.63 8.78 -19.86
N VAL A 114 0.00 9.24 -18.78
CA VAL A 114 -0.72 10.53 -18.77
C VAL A 114 -0.04 11.58 -17.90
N LEU A 115 1.12 11.27 -17.37
CA LEU A 115 1.89 12.22 -16.55
C LEU A 115 2.84 13.06 -17.38
#